data_f0ccbaa7733c8e7ae9dcf6863392cfc6
#
_entry.id   f0ccbaa7733c8e7ae9dcf6863392cfc6
#
_cell.length_a   1.000
_cell.length_b   1.000
_cell.length_c   1.000
_cell.angle_alpha   90.00
_cell.angle_beta   90.00
_cell.angle_gamma   90.00
#
_symmetry.space_group_name_H-M   'P 1'
#
loop_
_entity.id
_entity.type
_entity.pdbx_description
1 polymer ?
#
loop_
_entity_poly.entity_id
_entity_poly.type
_entity_poly.pdbx_seq_one_letter_code
_entity_poly.pdbx_strand_id
1 'polypeptide(L)'
;MIGAMLTLFAALALAAQSTPIPPQATQLPPPVPPVPAPVTPAIEVDTRPYVALVTDLGTITVRVEDKRAPITATNFLRYIDAKRLDGFKFYRSTKSWGPANQLIQAGNRGDARRNFPPIAHEPTTATGLTNCKGALSMARLNPGDATSDFFLLLSDIKGFDADAPGGDGAGFAVFGELVGGADVAEAIFNAPISPTAGEGVMVGQMLEPQVTIKTARRVPAPADTPAGCVVKP
;
A
#
# COMPACT_ATOMS: atom_id res chain seq x y z
N MET A 1 43.22 -84.88 -24.64
CA MET A 1 44.39 -85.23 -23.80
C MET A 1 44.23 -84.47 -22.52
N ILE A 2 43.79 -85.15 -21.43
CA ILE A 2 44.57 -85.40 -20.24
C ILE A 2 44.87 -84.08 -19.49
N GLY A 3 44.42 -83.81 -18.28
CA GLY A 3 44.36 -84.67 -17.14
C GLY A 3 43.67 -83.99 -15.98
N ALA A 4 43.07 -84.82 -15.18
CA ALA A 4 42.44 -84.50 -13.91
C ALA A 4 43.44 -84.12 -12.82
N MET A 5 43.14 -83.27 -11.95
CA MET A 5 43.79 -83.20 -10.64
C MET A 5 42.77 -82.87 -9.55
N LEU A 6 42.62 -83.85 -8.73
CA LEU A 6 41.75 -83.90 -7.54
C LEU A 6 42.44 -83.13 -6.40
N THR A 7 41.83 -82.22 -5.76
CA THR A 7 42.32 -81.64 -4.51
C THR A 7 41.24 -81.70 -3.43
N LEU A 8 41.59 -82.28 -2.36
CA LEU A 8 40.89 -82.62 -1.14
C LEU A 8 40.62 -81.39 -0.30
N PHE A 9 39.35 -81.08 0.02
CA PHE A 9 39.03 -80.04 1.00
C PHE A 9 38.82 -80.68 2.38
N ALA A 10 39.71 -80.34 3.32
CA ALA A 10 39.54 -80.60 4.72
C ALA A 10 38.58 -79.50 5.34
N ALA A 11 37.45 -79.96 5.89
CA ALA A 11 36.53 -79.08 6.61
C ALA A 11 37.03 -78.89 8.04
N LEU A 12 37.37 -77.67 8.39
CA LEU A 12 37.66 -77.22 9.77
C LEU A 12 36.39 -76.63 10.39
N ALA A 13 35.79 -77.35 11.34
CA ALA A 13 34.63 -76.89 12.11
C ALA A 13 35.10 -75.91 13.15
N LEU A 14 34.72 -74.64 12.98
CA LEU A 14 34.93 -73.56 13.97
C LEU A 14 33.73 -73.51 14.89
N ALA A 15 33.91 -73.85 16.14
CA ALA A 15 32.88 -73.73 17.20
C ALA A 15 32.66 -72.23 17.59
N ALA A 16 31.52 -71.73 17.31
CA ALA A 16 31.12 -70.38 17.72
C ALA A 16 30.82 -70.38 19.21
N GLN A 17 31.64 -69.67 20.01
CA GLN A 17 31.34 -69.37 21.43
C GLN A 17 30.41 -68.13 21.47
N SER A 18 29.17 -68.33 21.89
CA SER A 18 28.24 -67.27 22.15
C SER A 18 28.53 -66.62 23.54
N THR A 19 29.08 -65.42 23.53
CA THR A 19 29.21 -64.57 24.73
C THR A 19 27.86 -64.04 25.11
N PRO A 20 27.42 -64.04 26.38
CA PRO A 20 26.16 -63.48 26.82
C PRO A 20 26.26 -61.92 26.75
N ILE A 21 25.29 -61.29 26.10
CA ILE A 21 25.12 -59.83 26.03
C ILE A 21 24.70 -59.36 27.41
N PRO A 22 25.40 -58.40 28.05
CA PRO A 22 24.98 -57.83 29.31
C PRO A 22 23.65 -57.04 29.12
N PRO A 23 22.78 -56.98 30.13
CA PRO A 23 21.51 -56.28 30.09
C PRO A 23 21.78 -54.78 29.85
N GLN A 24 21.25 -54.24 28.72
CA GLN A 24 21.28 -52.81 28.46
C GLN A 24 20.42 -52.10 29.51
N ALA A 25 21.04 -51.23 30.30
CA ALA A 25 20.35 -50.32 31.17
C ALA A 25 19.43 -49.43 30.31
N THR A 26 18.12 -49.45 30.59
CA THR A 26 17.14 -48.60 29.96
C THR A 26 17.46 -47.16 30.37
N GLN A 27 18.15 -46.41 29.47
CA GLN A 27 18.34 -44.97 29.64
C GLN A 27 16.99 -44.26 29.45
N LEU A 28 16.53 -43.63 30.52
CA LEU A 28 15.40 -42.70 30.42
C LEU A 28 15.72 -41.64 29.38
N PRO A 29 14.73 -41.28 28.51
CA PRO A 29 14.95 -40.20 27.52
C PRO A 29 15.29 -38.89 28.28
N PRO A 30 16.16 -38.06 27.70
CA PRO A 30 16.51 -36.76 28.31
C PRO A 30 15.25 -35.92 28.50
N PRO A 31 15.18 -35.07 29.55
CA PRO A 31 14.03 -34.22 29.79
C PRO A 31 13.80 -33.30 28.56
N VAL A 32 12.56 -33.28 28.06
CA VAL A 32 12.14 -32.42 26.97
C VAL A 32 12.30 -30.96 27.42
N PRO A 33 13.04 -30.11 26.68
CA PRO A 33 13.15 -28.70 27.07
C PRO A 33 11.76 -28.06 27.12
N PRO A 34 11.52 -27.12 28.05
CA PRO A 34 10.24 -26.48 28.18
C PRO A 34 9.87 -25.77 26.84
N VAL A 35 8.66 -26.04 26.35
CA VAL A 35 8.11 -25.36 25.18
C VAL A 35 8.04 -23.88 25.51
N PRO A 36 8.68 -22.99 24.70
CA PRO A 36 8.58 -21.56 24.96
C PRO A 36 7.09 -21.14 24.95
N ALA A 37 6.71 -20.33 25.94
CA ALA A 37 5.36 -19.82 26.03
C ALA A 37 4.99 -19.08 24.72
N PRO A 38 3.73 -19.16 24.26
CA PRO A 38 3.31 -18.43 23.06
C PRO A 38 3.57 -16.93 23.27
N VAL A 39 4.48 -16.38 22.49
CA VAL A 39 4.70 -14.93 22.43
C VAL A 39 3.48 -14.34 21.71
N THR A 40 2.61 -13.69 22.50
CA THR A 40 1.57 -12.85 21.93
C THR A 40 2.28 -11.77 21.09
N PRO A 41 2.02 -11.65 19.78
CA PRO A 41 2.62 -10.59 19.00
C PRO A 41 2.24 -9.25 19.63
N ALA A 42 3.24 -8.42 19.93
CA ALA A 42 2.99 -7.06 20.37
C ALA A 42 2.16 -6.37 19.28
N ILE A 43 1.02 -5.79 19.66
CA ILE A 43 0.22 -4.95 18.72
C ILE A 43 1.11 -3.78 18.37
N GLU A 44 1.64 -3.77 17.14
CA GLU A 44 2.41 -2.63 16.63
C GLU A 44 1.44 -1.46 16.47
N VAL A 45 1.61 -0.44 17.31
CA VAL A 45 0.76 0.75 17.25
C VAL A 45 1.10 1.51 15.97
N ASP A 46 0.12 1.67 15.08
CA ASP A 46 0.28 2.49 13.87
C ASP A 46 0.46 3.96 14.26
N THR A 47 1.67 4.47 14.07
CA THR A 47 2.04 5.85 14.41
C THR A 47 1.89 6.82 13.24
N ARG A 48 1.43 6.35 12.08
CA ARG A 48 1.21 7.20 10.90
C ARG A 48 0.13 8.25 11.16
N PRO A 49 0.23 9.46 10.58
CA PRO A 49 -0.80 10.47 10.72
C PRO A 49 -2.11 10.07 10.02
N TYR A 50 -3.23 10.39 10.66
CA TYR A 50 -4.57 10.25 10.09
C TYR A 50 -5.19 11.62 9.90
N VAL A 51 -5.95 11.79 8.81
CA VAL A 51 -6.63 13.04 8.46
C VAL A 51 -8.08 12.76 8.09
N ALA A 52 -9.00 13.51 8.67
CA ALA A 52 -10.40 13.54 8.27
C ALA A 52 -10.64 14.72 7.34
N LEU A 53 -11.18 14.44 6.16
CA LEU A 53 -11.70 15.40 5.18
C LEU A 53 -13.22 15.42 5.30
N VAL A 54 -13.76 16.43 5.96
CA VAL A 54 -15.22 16.61 6.10
C VAL A 54 -15.72 17.32 4.84
N THR A 55 -16.60 16.68 4.10
CA THR A 55 -17.13 17.20 2.83
C THR A 55 -18.63 17.50 2.92
N ASP A 56 -19.20 18.03 1.84
CA ASP A 56 -20.66 18.19 1.70
C ASP A 56 -21.41 16.85 1.72
N LEU A 57 -20.75 15.75 1.32
CA LEU A 57 -21.35 14.43 1.20
C LEU A 57 -21.01 13.47 2.35
N GLY A 58 -20.16 13.89 3.29
CA GLY A 58 -19.73 13.07 4.41
C GLY A 58 -18.22 13.19 4.68
N THR A 59 -17.69 12.32 5.50
CA THR A 59 -16.28 12.35 5.92
C THR A 59 -15.48 11.24 5.26
N ILE A 60 -14.36 11.59 4.66
CA ILE A 60 -13.33 10.67 4.19
C ILE A 60 -12.19 10.69 5.20
N THR A 61 -11.74 9.54 5.66
CA THR A 61 -10.56 9.42 6.54
C THR A 61 -9.42 8.77 5.77
N VAL A 62 -8.26 9.39 5.82
CA VAL A 62 -7.05 8.93 5.14
C VAL A 62 -5.90 8.72 6.12
N ARG A 63 -5.07 7.74 5.86
CA ARG A 63 -3.80 7.47 6.53
C ARG A 63 -2.67 7.96 5.66
N VAL A 64 -1.69 8.66 6.23
CA VAL A 64 -0.61 9.32 5.49
C VAL A 64 0.70 8.57 5.68
N GLU A 65 1.42 8.27 4.61
CA GLU A 65 2.67 7.50 4.58
C GLU A 65 3.90 8.41 4.84
N ASP A 66 3.95 9.03 6.02
CA ASP A 66 4.96 10.03 6.39
C ASP A 66 6.40 9.49 6.47
N LYS A 67 6.57 8.16 6.61
CA LYS A 67 7.89 7.51 6.64
C LYS A 67 8.37 7.10 5.25
N ARG A 68 7.45 6.71 4.35
CA ARG A 68 7.78 6.20 3.01
C ARG A 68 7.84 7.32 1.97
N ALA A 69 6.93 8.29 2.06
CA ALA A 69 6.85 9.45 1.17
C ALA A 69 6.95 10.76 1.98
N PRO A 70 8.09 11.02 2.66
CA PRO A 70 8.20 12.11 3.63
C PRO A 70 8.02 13.50 3.02
N ILE A 71 8.47 13.75 1.79
CA ILE A 71 8.35 15.05 1.14
C ILE A 71 6.88 15.32 0.82
N THR A 72 6.22 14.37 0.17
CA THR A 72 4.83 14.48 -0.28
C THR A 72 3.87 14.52 0.92
N ALA A 73 4.08 13.62 1.88
CA ALA A 73 3.30 13.58 3.12
C ALA A 73 3.43 14.88 3.92
N THR A 74 4.65 15.40 4.10
CA THR A 74 4.89 16.67 4.79
C THR A 74 4.19 17.82 4.07
N ASN A 75 4.22 17.85 2.75
CA ASN A 75 3.52 18.88 1.98
C ASN A 75 2.00 18.82 2.23
N PHE A 76 1.39 17.63 2.11
CA PHE A 76 -0.04 17.47 2.37
C PHE A 76 -0.41 17.89 3.81
N LEU A 77 0.33 17.41 4.80
CA LEU A 77 0.10 17.71 6.21
C LEU A 77 0.28 19.21 6.52
N ARG A 78 1.21 19.90 5.84
CA ARG A 78 1.38 21.34 5.95
C ARG A 78 0.13 22.12 5.51
N TYR A 79 -0.57 21.68 4.45
CA TYR A 79 -1.85 22.27 4.05
C TYR A 79 -2.94 22.01 5.10
N ILE A 80 -2.97 20.83 5.72
CA ILE A 80 -3.89 20.48 6.82
C ILE A 80 -3.66 21.39 8.02
N ASP A 81 -2.41 21.47 8.51
CA ASP A 81 -2.03 22.21 9.72
C ASP A 81 -2.28 23.72 9.55
N ALA A 82 -2.02 24.25 8.35
CA ALA A 82 -2.31 25.64 7.98
C ALA A 82 -3.79 25.90 7.64
N LYS A 83 -4.66 24.86 7.70
CA LYS A 83 -6.10 24.93 7.35
C LYS A 83 -6.34 25.44 5.91
N ARG A 84 -5.37 25.26 5.02
CA ARG A 84 -5.48 25.72 3.62
C ARG A 84 -6.33 24.82 2.76
N LEU A 85 -6.56 23.56 3.15
CA LEU A 85 -7.49 22.67 2.46
C LEU A 85 -8.96 23.04 2.72
N ASP A 86 -9.26 23.80 3.75
CA ASP A 86 -10.63 24.25 4.01
C ASP A 86 -11.14 25.10 2.83
N GLY A 87 -12.29 24.70 2.30
CA GLY A 87 -12.90 25.29 1.11
C GLY A 87 -12.30 24.82 -0.23
N PHE A 88 -11.30 23.92 -0.26
CA PHE A 88 -10.92 23.23 -1.49
C PHE A 88 -12.06 22.30 -1.92
N LYS A 89 -12.00 21.86 -3.15
CA LYS A 89 -13.10 21.09 -3.73
C LYS A 89 -12.60 19.82 -4.40
N PHE A 90 -13.38 18.76 -4.27
CA PHE A 90 -13.35 17.71 -5.28
C PHE A 90 -14.03 18.30 -6.52
N TYR A 91 -13.27 18.45 -7.59
CA TYR A 91 -13.70 19.14 -8.80
C TYR A 91 -13.77 18.23 -10.02
N ARG A 92 -13.19 17.02 -9.95
CA ARG A 92 -13.10 16.10 -11.08
C ARG A 92 -13.42 14.66 -10.68
N SER A 93 -14.09 13.96 -11.58
CA SER A 93 -14.36 12.51 -11.52
C SER A 93 -14.14 11.90 -12.91
N THR A 94 -13.38 10.82 -12.99
CA THR A 94 -13.00 10.19 -14.27
C THR A 94 -13.98 9.12 -14.74
N LYS A 95 -15.28 9.31 -14.52
CA LYS A 95 -16.32 8.34 -14.95
C LYS A 95 -16.22 7.95 -16.43
N SER A 96 -15.79 8.89 -17.27
CA SER A 96 -15.64 8.68 -18.71
C SER A 96 -14.47 7.80 -19.12
N TRP A 97 -13.54 7.50 -18.20
CA TRP A 97 -12.34 6.68 -18.49
C TRP A 97 -12.56 5.18 -18.33
N GLY A 98 -13.77 4.77 -17.98
CA GLY A 98 -14.14 3.37 -17.80
C GLY A 98 -13.75 2.81 -16.41
N PRO A 99 -14.10 1.55 -16.13
CA PRO A 99 -14.02 0.98 -14.78
C PRO A 99 -12.60 0.76 -14.27
N ALA A 100 -11.60 0.69 -15.15
CA ALA A 100 -10.21 0.45 -14.76
C ALA A 100 -9.45 1.74 -14.37
N ASN A 101 -10.04 2.93 -14.57
CA ASN A 101 -9.34 4.21 -14.41
C ASN A 101 -10.17 5.20 -13.56
N GLN A 102 -10.69 4.71 -12.43
CA GLN A 102 -11.57 5.50 -11.57
C GLN A 102 -10.79 6.29 -10.54
N LEU A 103 -10.98 7.60 -10.53
CA LEU A 103 -10.46 8.48 -9.49
C LEU A 103 -11.36 9.71 -9.29
N ILE A 104 -11.22 10.33 -8.12
CA ILE A 104 -11.72 11.67 -7.82
C ILE A 104 -10.52 12.56 -7.50
N GLN A 105 -10.54 13.81 -7.98
CA GLN A 105 -9.44 14.75 -7.81
C GLN A 105 -9.93 16.00 -7.08
N ALA A 106 -9.12 16.45 -6.10
CA ALA A 106 -9.37 17.61 -5.28
C ALA A 106 -8.18 18.56 -5.27
N GLY A 107 -8.42 19.80 -4.88
CA GLY A 107 -7.40 20.83 -4.75
C GLY A 107 -7.96 22.23 -4.99
N ASN A 108 -7.06 23.16 -5.25
CA ASN A 108 -7.42 24.56 -5.56
C ASN A 108 -7.37 24.88 -7.08
N ARG A 109 -7.14 23.89 -7.91
CA ARG A 109 -7.02 24.03 -9.37
C ARG A 109 -5.94 25.03 -9.80
N GLY A 110 -4.82 25.06 -9.06
CA GLY A 110 -3.67 25.88 -9.43
C GLY A 110 -3.76 27.38 -9.03
N ASP A 111 -4.70 27.80 -8.14
CA ASP A 111 -4.65 29.17 -7.61
C ASP A 111 -3.36 29.39 -6.81
N ALA A 112 -2.36 29.99 -7.46
CA ALA A 112 -1.02 30.16 -6.90
C ALA A 112 -1.03 30.93 -5.56
N ARG A 113 -2.03 31.79 -5.30
CA ARG A 113 -2.13 32.54 -4.04
C ARG A 113 -2.40 31.64 -2.83
N ARG A 114 -2.97 30.45 -3.07
CA ARG A 114 -3.29 29.46 -2.04
C ARG A 114 -2.28 28.34 -1.95
N ASN A 115 -1.33 28.26 -2.88
CA ASN A 115 -0.31 27.24 -2.91
C ASN A 115 0.89 27.57 -2.02
N PHE A 116 1.46 26.53 -1.42
CA PHE A 116 2.85 26.54 -1.01
C PHE A 116 3.74 26.29 -2.23
N PRO A 117 5.04 26.57 -2.15
CA PRO A 117 5.97 26.22 -3.24
C PRO A 117 5.87 24.76 -3.63
N PRO A 118 6.09 24.44 -4.91
CA PRO A 118 6.09 23.06 -5.39
C PRO A 118 7.17 22.22 -4.70
N ILE A 119 6.98 20.90 -4.71
CA ILE A 119 7.82 19.93 -4.01
C ILE A 119 8.55 19.00 -4.96
N ALA A 120 9.68 18.47 -4.53
CA ALA A 120 10.37 17.40 -5.23
C ALA A 120 9.45 16.17 -5.38
N HIS A 121 9.59 15.48 -6.52
CA HIS A 121 8.81 14.28 -6.81
C HIS A 121 9.38 13.06 -6.08
N GLU A 122 8.50 12.26 -5.49
CA GLU A 122 8.83 10.98 -4.86
C GLU A 122 8.19 9.83 -5.65
N PRO A 123 8.89 9.26 -6.63
CA PRO A 123 8.33 8.19 -7.47
C PRO A 123 8.07 6.92 -6.66
N THR A 124 7.11 6.11 -7.12
CA THR A 124 6.75 4.84 -6.46
C THR A 124 7.89 3.83 -6.39
N THR A 125 8.88 3.93 -7.27
CA THR A 125 10.12 3.13 -7.25
C THR A 125 11.02 3.48 -6.07
N ALA A 126 11.02 4.74 -5.62
CA ALA A 126 11.80 5.17 -4.46
C ALA A 126 11.06 4.92 -3.13
N THR A 127 9.74 5.08 -3.12
CA THR A 127 8.94 4.96 -1.89
C THR A 127 8.51 3.53 -1.58
N GLY A 128 8.50 2.63 -2.57
CA GLY A 128 7.93 1.28 -2.46
C GLY A 128 6.40 1.27 -2.33
N LEU A 129 5.75 2.40 -2.63
CA LEU A 129 4.29 2.52 -2.66
C LEU A 129 3.75 2.22 -4.06
N THR A 130 2.43 2.09 -4.22
CA THR A 130 1.78 1.78 -5.51
C THR A 130 0.41 2.44 -5.63
N ASN A 131 0.02 2.78 -6.85
CA ASN A 131 -1.26 3.37 -7.20
C ASN A 131 -2.38 2.31 -7.28
N CYS A 132 -2.76 1.76 -6.13
CA CYS A 132 -3.86 0.81 -5.99
C CYS A 132 -5.18 1.50 -5.60
N LYS A 133 -6.30 0.77 -5.64
CA LYS A 133 -7.61 1.27 -5.16
C LYS A 133 -7.49 1.74 -3.71
N GLY A 134 -7.86 2.98 -3.44
CA GLY A 134 -7.73 3.63 -2.14
C GLY A 134 -6.49 4.51 -2.00
N ALA A 135 -5.52 4.44 -2.90
CA ALA A 135 -4.32 5.29 -2.82
C ALA A 135 -4.64 6.77 -2.99
N LEU A 136 -3.95 7.60 -2.18
CA LEU A 136 -3.85 9.05 -2.39
C LEU A 136 -2.55 9.38 -3.10
N SER A 137 -2.65 10.13 -4.19
CA SER A 137 -1.48 10.51 -5.00
C SER A 137 -1.51 11.99 -5.37
N MET A 138 -0.33 12.61 -5.47
CA MET A 138 -0.22 14.02 -5.82
C MET A 138 -0.41 14.23 -7.33
N ALA A 139 -1.30 15.16 -7.65
CA ALA A 139 -1.47 15.63 -9.03
C ALA A 139 -0.32 16.56 -9.42
N ARG A 140 0.15 16.46 -10.66
CA ARG A 140 1.23 17.25 -11.23
C ARG A 140 1.09 17.38 -12.75
N LEU A 141 1.76 18.35 -13.33
CA LEU A 141 2.07 18.39 -14.75
C LEU A 141 3.42 17.69 -15.00
N ASN A 142 4.53 18.25 -14.50
CA ASN A 142 5.84 17.63 -14.57
C ASN A 142 6.31 17.16 -13.18
N PRO A 143 7.26 16.21 -13.09
CA PRO A 143 7.92 15.90 -11.83
C PRO A 143 8.52 17.16 -11.20
N GLY A 144 8.14 17.44 -9.93
CA GLY A 144 8.55 18.65 -9.22
C GLY A 144 7.54 19.82 -9.25
N ASP A 145 6.43 19.71 -9.99
CA ASP A 145 5.41 20.75 -10.08
C ASP A 145 4.27 20.59 -9.05
N ALA A 146 4.27 19.49 -8.28
CA ALA A 146 3.19 19.18 -7.35
C ALA A 146 3.08 20.23 -6.24
N THR A 147 1.84 20.69 -5.96
CA THR A 147 1.53 21.66 -4.91
C THR A 147 0.46 21.16 -3.96
N SER A 148 -0.82 21.47 -4.23
CA SER A 148 -1.95 21.18 -3.34
C SER A 148 -2.92 20.14 -3.89
N ASP A 149 -2.91 19.93 -5.20
CA ASP A 149 -3.90 19.09 -5.86
C ASP A 149 -3.52 17.62 -5.72
N PHE A 150 -4.49 16.80 -5.33
CA PHE A 150 -4.33 15.36 -5.13
C PHE A 150 -5.52 14.61 -5.69
N PHE A 151 -5.36 13.32 -5.88
CA PHE A 151 -6.45 12.44 -6.26
C PHE A 151 -6.50 11.18 -5.39
N LEU A 152 -7.71 10.66 -5.25
CA LEU A 152 -8.01 9.40 -4.59
C LEU A 152 -8.44 8.39 -5.64
N LEU A 153 -7.77 7.25 -5.68
CA LEU A 153 -8.04 6.17 -6.62
C LEU A 153 -9.20 5.30 -6.12
N LEU A 154 -10.13 5.00 -7.03
CA LEU A 154 -11.26 4.10 -6.78
C LEU A 154 -11.14 2.79 -7.56
N SER A 155 -10.08 2.64 -8.33
CA SER A 155 -9.63 1.39 -8.96
C SER A 155 -8.10 1.30 -8.92
N ASP A 156 -7.54 0.12 -9.19
CA ASP A 156 -6.11 -0.02 -9.39
C ASP A 156 -5.71 0.62 -10.72
N ILE A 157 -4.80 1.61 -10.69
CA ILE A 157 -4.27 2.26 -11.89
C ILE A 157 -2.75 2.07 -11.94
N LYS A 158 -2.32 0.85 -12.24
CA LYS A 158 -0.89 0.51 -12.27
C LYS A 158 -0.06 1.34 -13.25
N GLY A 159 -0.69 1.87 -14.31
CA GLY A 159 -0.06 2.82 -15.23
C GLY A 159 0.37 4.16 -14.59
N PHE A 160 -0.07 4.43 -13.35
CA PHE A 160 0.35 5.61 -12.58
C PHE A 160 1.59 5.37 -11.71
N ASP A 161 2.05 4.13 -11.60
CA ASP A 161 3.33 3.84 -10.94
C ASP A 161 4.50 4.29 -11.82
N ALA A 162 5.62 4.66 -11.19
CA ALA A 162 6.84 4.95 -11.92
C ALA A 162 7.33 3.72 -12.69
N ASP A 163 7.92 3.95 -13.85
CA ASP A 163 8.38 2.92 -14.79
C ASP A 163 7.29 1.97 -15.32
N ALA A 164 6.01 2.31 -15.11
CA ALA A 164 4.91 1.54 -15.68
C ALA A 164 4.89 1.64 -17.22
N PRO A 165 4.62 0.54 -17.92
CA PRO A 165 4.49 0.57 -19.38
C PRO A 165 3.41 1.55 -19.83
N GLY A 166 3.77 2.46 -20.76
CA GLY A 166 2.85 3.46 -21.32
C GLY A 166 2.64 4.70 -20.44
N GLY A 167 3.30 4.79 -19.28
CA GLY A 167 3.36 5.99 -18.45
C GLY A 167 4.43 6.98 -18.91
N ASP A 168 4.60 8.06 -18.16
CA ASP A 168 5.62 9.07 -18.40
C ASP A 168 7.00 8.74 -17.78
N GLY A 169 7.15 7.55 -17.23
CA GLY A 169 8.34 7.07 -16.52
C GLY A 169 8.42 7.52 -15.06
N ALA A 170 7.91 8.69 -14.71
CA ALA A 170 7.96 9.24 -13.34
C ALA A 170 6.77 8.79 -12.48
N GLY A 171 5.61 8.54 -13.08
CA GLY A 171 4.38 8.18 -12.38
C GLY A 171 3.88 9.28 -11.44
N PHE A 172 2.97 8.94 -10.54
CA PHE A 172 2.44 9.84 -9.53
C PHE A 172 2.87 9.42 -8.13
N ALA A 173 3.25 10.40 -7.31
CA ALA A 173 3.72 10.17 -5.95
C ALA A 173 2.56 9.76 -5.04
N VAL A 174 2.54 8.50 -4.62
CA VAL A 174 1.63 7.99 -3.60
C VAL A 174 2.11 8.44 -2.23
N PHE A 175 1.21 8.97 -1.39
CA PHE A 175 1.56 9.48 -0.07
C PHE A 175 0.58 9.08 1.04
N GLY A 176 -0.42 8.29 0.74
CA GLY A 176 -1.42 7.86 1.71
C GLY A 176 -2.48 6.96 1.09
N GLU A 177 -3.44 6.61 1.91
CA GLU A 177 -4.55 5.74 1.51
C GLU A 177 -5.83 6.02 2.28
N LEU A 178 -6.94 5.67 1.66
CA LEU A 178 -8.28 5.72 2.24
C LEU A 178 -8.43 4.63 3.31
N VAL A 179 -8.87 5.02 4.50
CA VAL A 179 -9.13 4.09 5.61
C VAL A 179 -10.56 4.19 6.17
N GLY A 180 -11.33 5.19 5.73
CA GLY A 180 -12.73 5.35 6.10
C GLY A 180 -13.48 6.24 5.13
N GLY A 181 -14.81 6.07 4.99
CA GLY A 181 -15.65 6.85 4.09
C GLY A 181 -15.53 6.44 2.62
N ALA A 182 -15.36 5.14 2.34
CA ALA A 182 -15.34 4.62 0.97
C ALA A 182 -16.67 4.90 0.24
N ASP A 183 -17.78 4.80 0.92
CA ASP A 183 -19.11 5.16 0.43
C ASP A 183 -19.22 6.65 0.06
N VAL A 184 -18.59 7.53 0.85
CA VAL A 184 -18.51 8.97 0.55
C VAL A 184 -17.66 9.23 -0.69
N ALA A 185 -16.52 8.55 -0.82
CA ALA A 185 -15.67 8.67 -2.00
C ALA A 185 -16.40 8.18 -3.27
N GLU A 186 -17.15 7.09 -3.18
CA GLU A 186 -18.01 6.59 -4.27
C GLU A 186 -19.16 7.55 -4.58
N ALA A 187 -19.78 8.18 -3.56
CA ALA A 187 -20.81 9.20 -3.77
C ALA A 187 -20.26 10.42 -4.52
N ILE A 188 -19.03 10.88 -4.18
CA ILE A 188 -18.35 11.95 -4.91
C ILE A 188 -18.07 11.53 -6.35
N PHE A 189 -17.58 10.31 -6.56
CA PHE A 189 -17.30 9.80 -7.91
C PHE A 189 -18.56 9.75 -8.78
N ASN A 190 -19.70 9.38 -8.20
CA ASN A 190 -20.98 9.26 -8.88
C ASN A 190 -21.74 10.59 -8.99
N ALA A 191 -21.28 11.67 -8.35
CA ALA A 191 -21.92 12.98 -8.45
C ALA A 191 -21.99 13.48 -9.90
N PRO A 192 -22.94 14.38 -10.23
CA PRO A 192 -23.09 14.89 -11.60
C PRO A 192 -21.81 15.54 -12.13
N ILE A 193 -21.56 15.34 -13.43
CA ILE A 193 -20.46 15.99 -14.15
C ILE A 193 -21.01 16.87 -15.26
N SER A 194 -20.34 17.99 -15.52
CA SER A 194 -20.63 18.85 -16.67
C SER A 194 -20.13 18.18 -17.95
N PRO A 195 -20.95 18.07 -19.01
CA PRO A 195 -20.52 17.45 -20.25
C PRO A 195 -19.51 18.29 -21.04
N THR A 196 -19.43 19.58 -20.75
CA THR A 196 -18.65 20.55 -21.54
C THR A 196 -17.54 21.25 -20.75
N ALA A 197 -17.62 21.26 -19.41
CA ALA A 197 -16.58 21.89 -18.59
C ALA A 197 -15.29 21.06 -18.56
N GLY A 198 -14.16 21.76 -18.38
CA GLY A 198 -12.81 21.19 -18.41
C GLY A 198 -12.02 21.66 -19.60
N GLU A 199 -10.73 21.30 -19.63
CA GLU A 199 -9.81 21.60 -20.72
C GLU A 199 -9.08 20.32 -21.13
N GLY A 200 -8.81 20.16 -22.43
CA GLY A 200 -8.11 19.01 -22.98
C GLY A 200 -8.75 17.68 -22.56
N VAL A 201 -7.99 16.78 -22.02
CA VAL A 201 -8.45 15.45 -21.59
C VAL A 201 -9.45 15.48 -20.42
N MET A 202 -9.62 16.62 -19.75
CA MET A 202 -10.52 16.78 -18.61
C MET A 202 -11.94 17.25 -19.02
N VAL A 203 -12.19 17.51 -20.28
CA VAL A 203 -13.55 17.85 -20.76
C VAL A 203 -14.50 16.71 -20.43
N GLY A 204 -15.66 17.05 -19.86
CA GLY A 204 -16.65 16.06 -19.45
C GLY A 204 -16.31 15.26 -18.18
N GLN A 205 -15.37 15.76 -17.37
CA GLN A 205 -14.97 15.13 -16.10
C GLN A 205 -15.14 16.08 -14.91
N MET A 206 -15.54 17.33 -15.13
CA MET A 206 -15.70 18.30 -14.06
C MET A 206 -17.00 18.06 -13.30
N LEU A 207 -16.90 17.88 -11.98
CA LEU A 207 -18.07 17.79 -11.10
C LEU A 207 -18.86 19.10 -11.12
N GLU A 208 -20.18 18.99 -11.25
CA GLU A 208 -21.11 20.12 -11.27
C GLU A 208 -22.44 19.70 -10.58
N PRO A 209 -22.69 20.16 -9.30
CA PRO A 209 -21.82 21.02 -8.49
C PRO A 209 -20.55 20.30 -7.99
N GLN A 210 -19.48 21.06 -7.74
CA GLN A 210 -18.28 20.55 -7.09
C GLN A 210 -18.55 20.25 -5.61
N VAL A 211 -17.88 19.25 -5.03
CA VAL A 211 -18.05 18.86 -3.62
C VAL A 211 -17.00 19.55 -2.76
N THR A 212 -17.44 20.35 -1.81
CA THR A 212 -16.54 21.16 -0.96
C THR A 212 -15.96 20.34 0.18
N ILE A 213 -14.65 20.46 0.41
CA ILE A 213 -13.98 20.05 1.65
C ILE A 213 -14.22 21.19 2.67
N LYS A 214 -15.17 21.00 3.59
CA LYS A 214 -15.50 21.99 4.62
C LYS A 214 -14.35 22.20 5.57
N THR A 215 -13.78 21.09 6.05
CA THR A 215 -12.61 21.11 6.92
C THR A 215 -11.74 19.89 6.68
N ALA A 216 -10.44 20.06 6.89
CA ALA A 216 -9.46 18.98 6.87
C ALA A 216 -8.62 19.05 8.15
N ARG A 217 -8.61 17.97 8.97
CA ARG A 217 -7.95 17.97 10.29
C ARG A 217 -7.27 16.63 10.57
N ARG A 218 -6.14 16.69 11.29
CA ARG A 218 -5.57 15.50 11.90
C ARG A 218 -6.54 14.90 12.90
N VAL A 219 -6.64 13.59 12.93
CA VAL A 219 -7.50 12.82 13.85
C VAL A 219 -6.71 11.66 14.44
N PRO A 220 -7.12 11.11 15.58
CA PRO A 220 -6.57 9.85 16.08
C PRO A 220 -6.79 8.71 15.10
N ALA A 221 -5.94 7.67 15.17
CA ALA A 221 -6.14 6.45 14.41
C ALA A 221 -7.54 5.85 14.71
N PRO A 222 -8.34 5.50 13.69
CA PRO A 222 -9.56 4.74 13.90
C PRO A 222 -9.27 3.39 14.55
N ALA A 223 -10.21 2.90 15.39
CA ALA A 223 -10.04 1.61 16.09
C ALA A 223 -9.88 0.44 15.10
N ASP A 224 -10.60 0.48 13.99
CA ASP A 224 -10.61 -0.55 12.96
C ASP A 224 -10.04 0.03 11.65
N THR A 225 -8.71 0.10 11.57
CA THR A 225 -8.06 0.56 10.33
C THR A 225 -7.81 -0.64 9.42
N PRO A 226 -8.35 -0.65 8.20
CA PRO A 226 -8.12 -1.75 7.26
C PRO A 226 -6.65 -1.87 6.86
N ALA A 227 -6.23 -3.08 6.53
CA ALA A 227 -4.95 -3.28 5.87
C ALA A 227 -4.93 -2.51 4.54
N GLY A 228 -3.88 -1.71 4.32
CA GLY A 228 -3.74 -0.92 3.11
C GLY A 228 -3.18 -1.73 1.94
N CYS A 229 -3.38 -1.21 0.74
CA CYS A 229 -2.81 -1.78 -0.49
C CYS A 229 -1.60 -1.01 -1.02
N VAL A 230 -1.33 0.19 -0.48
CA VAL A 230 -0.32 1.11 -1.06
C VAL A 230 1.11 0.63 -0.89
N VAL A 231 1.39 -0.22 0.09
CA VAL A 231 2.72 -0.80 0.28
C VAL A 231 2.88 -2.00 -0.66
N LYS A 232 3.90 -1.96 -1.52
CA LYS A 232 4.23 -3.12 -2.37
C LYS A 232 4.67 -4.29 -1.48
N PRO A 233 4.17 -5.52 -1.75
CA PRO A 233 4.59 -6.72 -1.03
C PRO A 233 6.07 -7.03 -1.21
#